data_3cac069d76704cb77f0edd3d639a7037
#
_entry.id   3cac069d76704cb77f0edd3d639a7037
#
_cell.length_a   1.000
_cell.length_b   1.000
_cell.length_c   1.000
_cell.angle_alpha   90.00
_cell.angle_beta   90.00
_cell.angle_gamma   90.00
#
_symmetry.space_group_name_H-M   'P 1'
#
loop_
_entity.id
_entity.type
_entity.pdbx_description
1 polymer ?
#
loop_
_entity_poly.entity_id
_entity_poly.type
_entity_poly.pdbx_seq_one_letter_code
_entity_poly.pdbx_strand_id
1 'polypeptide(L)'
;MLASAAFEPGGAAYAGIMAVKSRRARVEDVHQLAMSMPHVCVEYGPSGNAIYQVGSKSFVFFRNPRPDAIDPSTGERYPDVIMFWVPSESDKQALIQDQASPFFTTSHFDGHPSVLVRGSRIDELTLQELTEVVQEAWLCRASAKRAATWLSAQPPG
;
A
#
# COMPACT_ATOMS: atom_id res chain seq x y z
N MET A 1 -32.28 -19.11 3.99
CA MET A 1 -31.85 -19.04 4.58
C MET A 1 -31.55 -19.63 5.58
N LEU A 2 -31.29 -19.78 5.86
CA LEU A 2 -30.90 -20.20 6.60
C LEU A 2 -29.92 -20.70 7.00
N ALA A 3 -29.55 -21.22 6.36
CA ALA A 3 -28.28 -21.77 6.58
C ALA A 3 -27.37 -20.86 7.23
N SER A 4 -27.60 -19.67 6.99
CA SER A 4 -26.79 -18.67 7.60
C SER A 4 -26.85 -18.77 9.08
N ALA A 5 -27.90 -19.30 9.57
CA ALA A 5 -27.98 -19.39 10.99
C ALA A 5 -26.93 -20.29 11.53
N ALA A 6 -26.60 -21.28 10.81
CA ALA A 6 -25.65 -22.19 11.27
C ALA A 6 -24.31 -21.61 11.45
N PHE A 7 -24.16 -20.43 10.98
CA PHE A 7 -22.97 -19.82 11.03
C PHE A 7 -22.75 -19.03 12.23
N GLU A 8 -23.54 -19.05 13.25
CA GLU A 8 -23.41 -18.21 14.40
C GLU A 8 -22.06 -18.30 15.06
N PRO A 9 -21.45 -19.48 15.22
CA PRO A 9 -20.10 -19.52 15.77
C PRO A 9 -19.09 -18.81 14.88
N GLY A 10 -19.32 -18.84 13.58
CA GLY A 10 -18.45 -18.13 12.67
C GLY A 10 -18.75 -16.65 12.61
N GLY A 11 -19.94 -16.27 12.99
CA GLY A 11 -20.37 -14.89 12.95
C GLY A 11 -19.52 -13.97 13.79
N ALA A 12 -19.17 -14.39 14.99
CA ALA A 12 -18.35 -13.59 15.87
C ALA A 12 -16.94 -13.41 15.29
N ALA A 13 -16.36 -14.48 14.75
CA ALA A 13 -15.04 -14.40 14.15
C ALA A 13 -15.05 -13.50 12.93
N TYR A 14 -16.09 -13.62 12.11
CA TYR A 14 -16.21 -12.76 10.93
C TYR A 14 -16.32 -11.29 11.31
N ALA A 15 -17.13 -10.96 12.30
CA ALA A 15 -17.26 -9.59 12.78
C ALA A 15 -15.93 -9.05 13.29
N GLY A 16 -15.14 -9.87 13.98
CA GLY A 16 -13.82 -9.46 14.43
C GLY A 16 -12.87 -9.18 13.28
N ILE A 17 -12.90 -10.02 12.25
CA ILE A 17 -12.07 -9.80 11.06
C ILE A 17 -12.46 -8.50 10.36
N MET A 18 -13.75 -8.25 10.20
CA MET A 18 -14.20 -7.02 9.55
C MET A 18 -13.84 -5.79 10.36
N ALA A 19 -13.91 -5.86 11.69
CA ALA A 19 -13.52 -4.75 12.54
C ALA A 19 -12.02 -4.45 12.39
N VAL A 20 -11.18 -5.48 12.31
CA VAL A 20 -9.75 -5.29 12.10
C VAL A 20 -9.49 -4.64 10.75
N LYS A 21 -10.13 -5.13 9.68
CA LYS A 21 -9.93 -4.60 8.34
C LYS A 21 -10.39 -3.15 8.20
N SER A 22 -11.39 -2.73 8.96
CA SER A 22 -11.90 -1.37 8.90
C SER A 22 -11.16 -0.41 9.84
N ARG A 23 -10.26 -0.90 10.69
CA ARG A 23 -9.49 0.00 11.53
C ARG A 23 -8.56 0.86 10.69
N ARG A 24 -8.10 1.94 11.26
CA ARG A 24 -7.18 2.85 10.57
C ARG A 24 -5.81 2.19 10.41
N ALA A 25 -5.20 2.41 9.26
CA ALA A 25 -3.89 1.88 8.96
C ALA A 25 -2.80 2.61 9.75
N ARG A 26 -1.69 1.93 9.93
CA ARG A 26 -0.50 2.45 10.62
C ARG A 26 0.72 2.19 9.74
N VAL A 27 1.78 2.94 9.97
CA VAL A 27 3.03 2.73 9.23
C VAL A 27 3.53 1.30 9.38
N GLU A 28 3.42 0.72 10.59
CA GLU A 28 3.83 -0.66 10.83
C GLU A 28 3.09 -1.64 9.94
N ASP A 29 1.83 -1.36 9.62
CA ASP A 29 1.06 -2.22 8.71
C ASP A 29 1.67 -2.26 7.31
N VAL A 30 2.25 -1.16 6.85
CA VAL A 30 2.92 -1.13 5.54
C VAL A 30 4.05 -2.16 5.52
N HIS A 31 4.89 -2.15 6.57
CA HIS A 31 6.00 -3.09 6.68
C HIS A 31 5.51 -4.54 6.72
N GLN A 32 4.51 -4.80 7.54
CA GLN A 32 3.98 -6.16 7.71
C GLN A 32 3.32 -6.67 6.44
N LEU A 33 2.51 -5.85 5.80
CA LEU A 33 1.83 -6.25 4.57
C LEU A 33 2.82 -6.49 3.43
N ALA A 34 3.80 -5.61 3.28
CA ALA A 34 4.80 -5.79 2.23
C ALA A 34 5.58 -7.08 2.42
N MET A 35 6.02 -7.37 3.65
CA MET A 35 6.76 -8.60 3.93
C MET A 35 5.90 -9.85 3.84
N SER A 36 4.59 -9.72 3.96
CA SER A 36 3.69 -10.87 3.87
C SER A 36 3.46 -11.35 2.43
N MET A 37 3.80 -10.53 1.45
CA MET A 37 3.64 -10.93 0.05
C MET A 37 4.72 -11.96 -0.33
N PRO A 38 4.40 -12.88 -1.26
CA PRO A 38 5.34 -13.94 -1.64
C PRO A 38 6.63 -13.40 -2.26
N HIS A 39 7.73 -14.09 -1.97
CA HIS A 39 9.03 -13.82 -2.60
C HIS A 39 9.57 -12.42 -2.34
N VAL A 40 9.16 -11.78 -1.24
CA VAL A 40 9.60 -10.44 -0.91
C VAL A 40 10.85 -10.48 -0.06
N CYS A 41 11.79 -9.59 -0.37
CA CYS A 41 12.91 -9.29 0.50
C CYS A 41 12.95 -7.79 0.78
N VAL A 42 13.58 -7.42 1.87
CA VAL A 42 13.74 -6.02 2.25
C VAL A 42 15.21 -5.64 2.16
N GLU A 43 15.47 -4.48 1.57
CA GLU A 43 16.80 -3.86 1.62
C GLU A 43 16.65 -2.53 2.34
N TYR A 44 17.76 -2.00 2.81
CA TYR A 44 17.77 -0.72 3.52
C TYR A 44 18.67 0.26 2.78
N GLY A 45 18.12 1.44 2.49
CA GLY A 45 18.90 2.51 1.86
C GLY A 45 19.93 3.10 2.81
N PRO A 46 20.74 4.06 2.32
CA PRO A 46 21.82 4.66 3.12
C PRO A 46 21.37 5.28 4.42
N SER A 47 20.13 5.74 4.49
CA SER A 47 19.55 6.35 5.70
C SER A 47 18.75 5.36 6.54
N GLY A 48 18.83 4.06 6.22
CA GLY A 48 18.11 3.04 6.97
C GLY A 48 16.66 2.86 6.57
N ASN A 49 16.20 3.49 5.50
CA ASN A 49 14.83 3.37 5.04
C ASN A 49 14.60 2.04 4.31
N ALA A 50 13.50 1.38 4.64
CA ALA A 50 13.17 0.08 4.08
C ALA A 50 12.74 0.18 2.62
N ILE A 51 13.21 -0.76 1.80
CA ILE A 51 12.84 -0.91 0.40
C ILE A 51 12.40 -2.34 0.21
N TYR A 52 11.12 -2.54 -0.09
CA TYR A 52 10.55 -3.87 -0.27
C TYR A 52 10.57 -4.24 -1.74
N GLN A 53 11.12 -5.43 -2.06
CA GLN A 53 11.36 -5.85 -3.43
C GLN A 53 10.80 -7.24 -3.68
N VAL A 54 10.35 -7.45 -4.91
CA VAL A 54 10.03 -8.77 -5.43
C VAL A 54 10.81 -8.95 -6.72
N GLY A 55 11.62 -10.02 -6.80
CA GLY A 55 12.47 -10.25 -7.99
C GLY A 55 13.40 -9.08 -8.26
N SER A 56 13.97 -8.49 -7.24
CA SER A 56 14.89 -7.33 -7.31
C SER A 56 14.22 -6.04 -7.78
N LYS A 57 12.89 -6.00 -7.84
CA LYS A 57 12.15 -4.80 -8.24
C LYS A 57 11.40 -4.25 -7.04
N SER A 58 11.66 -3.00 -6.70
CA SER A 58 10.99 -2.36 -5.57
C SER A 58 9.52 -2.13 -5.88
N PHE A 59 8.65 -2.33 -4.89
CA PHE A 59 7.22 -2.05 -5.04
C PHE A 59 6.68 -1.16 -3.92
N VAL A 60 7.34 -1.15 -2.76
CA VAL A 60 7.08 -0.20 -1.66
C VAL A 60 8.43 0.35 -1.22
N PHE A 61 8.52 1.66 -1.12
CA PHE A 61 9.79 2.31 -0.91
C PHE A 61 9.64 3.43 0.12
N PHE A 62 10.21 3.25 1.30
CA PHE A 62 10.29 4.33 2.28
C PHE A 62 11.43 5.25 1.87
N ARG A 63 11.13 6.53 1.69
CA ARG A 63 12.07 7.45 1.06
C ARG A 63 12.54 8.54 1.98
N ASN A 64 13.77 8.97 1.75
CA ASN A 64 14.16 10.31 2.15
C ASN A 64 13.44 11.27 1.21
N PRO A 65 12.79 12.31 1.72
CA PRO A 65 12.03 13.20 0.86
C PRO A 65 12.94 13.96 -0.10
N ARG A 66 12.46 14.12 -1.31
CA ARG A 66 13.17 14.91 -2.30
C ARG A 66 12.91 16.40 -2.06
N PRO A 67 13.74 17.28 -2.63
CA PRO A 67 13.57 18.72 -2.42
C PRO A 67 12.19 19.28 -2.79
N ASP A 68 11.45 18.61 -3.69
CA ASP A 68 10.12 19.07 -4.10
C ASP A 68 8.99 18.48 -3.26
N ALA A 69 9.28 17.60 -2.30
CA ALA A 69 8.29 17.06 -1.39
C ALA A 69 8.17 17.97 -0.17
N ILE A 70 7.54 19.12 -0.36
CA ILE A 70 7.51 20.20 0.61
C ILE A 70 6.10 20.41 1.15
N ASP A 71 5.98 20.59 2.46
CA ASP A 71 4.75 20.98 3.11
C ASP A 71 4.46 22.44 2.75
N PRO A 72 3.37 22.76 2.04
CA PRO A 72 3.09 24.11 1.63
C PRO A 72 2.80 25.07 2.79
N SER A 73 2.46 24.54 3.97
CA SER A 73 2.17 25.40 5.12
C SER A 73 3.43 25.76 5.91
N THR A 74 4.49 24.95 5.86
CA THR A 74 5.72 25.19 6.64
C THR A 74 6.94 25.45 5.77
N GLY A 75 6.91 25.05 4.50
CA GLY A 75 8.07 25.13 3.62
C GLY A 75 9.12 24.07 3.89
N GLU A 76 8.88 23.17 4.81
CA GLU A 76 9.82 22.10 5.15
C GLU A 76 9.52 20.83 4.37
N ARG A 77 10.56 20.00 4.14
CA ARG A 77 10.38 18.74 3.47
C ARG A 77 9.58 17.78 4.36
N TYR A 78 8.74 16.97 3.74
CA TYR A 78 8.07 15.91 4.46
C TYR A 78 9.10 14.87 4.89
N PRO A 79 9.17 14.49 6.16
CA PRO A 79 10.19 13.55 6.63
C PRO A 79 9.82 12.08 6.42
N ASP A 80 8.60 11.79 5.99
CA ASP A 80 7.99 10.48 6.16
C ASP A 80 7.26 9.97 4.90
N VAL A 81 7.86 10.19 3.73
CA VAL A 81 7.21 9.81 2.45
C VAL A 81 7.39 8.34 2.17
N ILE A 82 6.29 7.68 1.81
CA ILE A 82 6.26 6.28 1.38
C ILE A 82 5.76 6.24 -0.06
N MET A 83 6.47 5.52 -0.93
CA MET A 83 6.11 5.36 -2.33
C MET A 83 5.53 3.97 -2.57
N PHE A 84 4.42 3.92 -3.31
CA PHE A 84 3.81 2.66 -3.77
C PHE A 84 3.73 2.69 -5.29
N TRP A 85 4.10 1.58 -5.95
CA TRP A 85 3.86 1.44 -7.37
C TRP A 85 2.37 1.25 -7.64
N VAL A 86 1.91 1.72 -8.80
CA VAL A 86 0.53 1.55 -9.25
C VAL A 86 0.51 1.00 -10.67
N PRO A 87 -0.60 0.36 -11.11
CA PRO A 87 -0.63 -0.30 -12.42
C PRO A 87 -0.48 0.64 -13.61
N SER A 88 -0.98 1.86 -13.52
CA SER A 88 -1.01 2.76 -14.67
C SER A 88 -1.12 4.21 -14.25
N GLU A 89 -0.89 5.10 -15.20
CA GLU A 89 -1.08 6.54 -14.99
C GLU A 89 -2.55 6.84 -14.65
N SER A 90 -3.49 6.12 -15.26
CA SER A 90 -4.90 6.29 -14.97
C SER A 90 -5.22 5.97 -13.51
N ASP A 91 -4.67 4.88 -12.98
CA ASP A 91 -4.84 4.53 -11.58
C ASP A 91 -4.21 5.58 -10.67
N LYS A 92 -3.04 6.08 -11.06
CA LYS A 92 -2.37 7.15 -10.32
C LYS A 92 -3.25 8.39 -10.23
N GLN A 93 -3.78 8.83 -11.36
CA GLN A 93 -4.62 10.02 -11.39
C GLN A 93 -5.90 9.84 -10.57
N ALA A 94 -6.50 8.66 -10.61
CA ALA A 94 -7.68 8.38 -9.81
C ALA A 94 -7.41 8.54 -8.32
N LEU A 95 -6.24 8.11 -7.86
CA LEU A 95 -5.88 8.21 -6.45
C LEU A 95 -5.54 9.64 -6.04
N ILE A 96 -4.76 10.37 -6.83
CA ILE A 96 -4.31 11.71 -6.44
C ILE A 96 -5.36 12.78 -6.65
N GLN A 97 -6.34 12.56 -7.53
CA GLN A 97 -7.42 13.53 -7.75
C GLN A 97 -8.52 13.43 -6.71
N ASP A 98 -8.60 12.34 -5.99
CA ASP A 98 -9.56 12.18 -4.91
C ASP A 98 -9.08 12.98 -3.70
N GLN A 99 -9.72 14.10 -3.42
CA GLN A 99 -9.31 14.98 -2.34
C GLN A 99 -9.50 14.38 -0.95
N ALA A 100 -10.31 13.33 -0.84
CA ALA A 100 -10.45 12.60 0.42
C ALA A 100 -9.33 11.60 0.65
N SER A 101 -8.47 11.39 -0.34
CA SER A 101 -7.39 10.42 -0.30
C SER A 101 -6.09 11.09 0.18
N PRO A 102 -5.23 10.37 0.94
CA PRO A 102 -3.94 10.93 1.35
C PRO A 102 -2.87 10.83 0.26
N PHE A 103 -3.20 10.28 -0.90
CA PHE A 103 -2.22 10.06 -1.96
C PHE A 103 -1.88 11.37 -2.67
N PHE A 104 -0.59 11.54 -2.99
CA PHE A 104 -0.12 12.71 -3.74
C PHE A 104 1.04 12.32 -4.66
N THR A 105 1.49 13.26 -5.44
CA THR A 105 2.67 13.11 -6.29
C THR A 105 3.47 14.40 -6.26
N THR A 106 4.70 14.35 -6.75
CA THR A 106 5.53 15.54 -6.91
C THR A 106 6.06 15.57 -8.34
N SER A 107 6.62 16.71 -8.75
CA SER A 107 7.12 16.86 -10.12
C SER A 107 8.20 15.85 -10.47
N HIS A 108 8.98 15.40 -9.48
CA HIS A 108 9.99 14.35 -9.70
C HIS A 108 9.38 13.06 -10.21
N PHE A 109 8.14 12.77 -9.84
CA PHE A 109 7.45 11.54 -10.20
C PHE A 109 6.45 11.71 -11.33
N ASP A 110 6.48 12.84 -12.05
CA ASP A 110 5.62 13.02 -13.22
C ASP A 110 5.91 11.91 -14.24
N GLY A 111 4.86 11.25 -14.69
CA GLY A 111 4.99 10.14 -15.64
C GLY A 111 5.46 8.82 -15.02
N HIS A 112 5.80 8.80 -13.74
CA HIS A 112 6.20 7.57 -13.05
C HIS A 112 4.97 6.88 -12.46
N PRO A 113 4.81 5.57 -12.66
CA PRO A 113 3.62 4.85 -12.16
C PRO A 113 3.71 4.56 -10.66
N SER A 114 3.64 5.60 -9.88
CA SER A 114 3.72 5.52 -8.42
C SER A 114 2.91 6.63 -7.79
N VAL A 115 2.52 6.41 -6.53
CA VAL A 115 1.89 7.41 -5.68
C VAL A 115 2.65 7.51 -4.38
N LEU A 116 2.52 8.65 -3.72
CA LEU A 116 3.20 8.95 -2.47
C LEU A 116 2.17 9.14 -1.36
N VAL A 117 2.52 8.74 -0.16
CA VAL A 117 1.72 8.97 1.04
C VAL A 117 2.66 9.39 2.15
N ARG A 118 2.26 10.35 2.97
CA ARG A 118 2.99 10.64 4.19
C ARG A 118 2.65 9.61 5.26
N GLY A 119 3.66 9.10 5.96
CA GLY A 119 3.43 8.17 7.06
C GLY A 119 2.50 8.75 8.11
N SER A 120 2.60 10.05 8.40
CA SER A 120 1.74 10.73 9.36
C SER A 120 0.27 10.81 8.90
N ARG A 121 -0.01 10.51 7.64
CA ARG A 121 -1.36 10.52 7.09
C ARG A 121 -1.83 9.14 6.65
N ILE A 122 -1.07 8.09 6.94
CA ILE A 122 -1.44 6.74 6.54
C ILE A 122 -2.76 6.31 7.20
N ASP A 123 -3.10 6.88 8.35
CA ASP A 123 -4.31 6.56 9.07
C ASP A 123 -5.57 7.16 8.43
N GLU A 124 -5.43 7.89 7.33
CA GLU A 124 -6.58 8.28 6.51
C GLU A 124 -7.07 7.09 5.68
N LEU A 125 -6.29 6.02 5.60
CA LEU A 125 -6.70 4.77 4.96
C LEU A 125 -7.14 3.77 6.03
N THR A 126 -8.06 2.89 5.66
CA THR A 126 -8.34 1.71 6.48
C THR A 126 -7.28 0.65 6.21
N LEU A 127 -7.15 -0.32 7.10
CA LEU A 127 -6.24 -1.43 6.86
C LEU A 127 -6.59 -2.16 5.56
N GLN A 128 -7.88 -2.30 5.24
CA GLN A 128 -8.31 -2.95 4.00
C GLN A 128 -7.83 -2.16 2.78
N GLU A 129 -7.98 -0.84 2.81
CA GLU A 129 -7.54 0.01 1.71
C GLU A 129 -6.02 -0.07 1.52
N LEU A 130 -5.28 -0.03 2.63
CA LEU A 130 -3.82 -0.17 2.57
C LEU A 130 -3.42 -1.54 2.04
N THR A 131 -4.11 -2.60 2.47
CA THR A 131 -3.84 -3.95 1.99
C THR A 131 -3.95 -4.01 0.47
N GLU A 132 -5.00 -3.41 -0.09
CA GLU A 132 -5.21 -3.38 -1.53
C GLU A 132 -4.12 -2.60 -2.25
N VAL A 133 -3.69 -1.49 -1.69
CA VAL A 133 -2.61 -0.68 -2.26
C VAL A 133 -1.30 -1.47 -2.31
N VAL A 134 -0.96 -2.17 -1.23
CA VAL A 134 0.27 -2.96 -1.17
C VAL A 134 0.21 -4.14 -2.14
N GLN A 135 -0.92 -4.83 -2.21
CA GLN A 135 -1.11 -5.95 -3.13
C GLN A 135 -1.00 -5.50 -4.59
N GLU A 136 -1.62 -4.38 -4.94
CA GLU A 136 -1.52 -3.83 -6.29
C GLU A 136 -0.09 -3.45 -6.63
N ALA A 137 0.64 -2.86 -5.69
CA ALA A 137 2.03 -2.51 -5.89
C ALA A 137 2.88 -3.76 -6.17
N TRP A 138 2.66 -4.82 -5.40
CA TRP A 138 3.37 -6.08 -5.60
C TRP A 138 3.05 -6.69 -6.97
N LEU A 139 1.76 -6.68 -7.34
CA LEU A 139 1.33 -7.21 -8.65
C LEU A 139 1.98 -6.46 -9.81
N CYS A 140 2.20 -5.16 -9.67
CA CYS A 140 2.86 -4.36 -10.71
C CYS A 140 4.29 -4.81 -10.97
N ARG A 141 4.96 -5.32 -9.95
CA ARG A 141 6.41 -5.56 -10.01
C ARG A 141 6.77 -7.04 -10.04
N ALA A 142 5.89 -7.91 -9.60
CA ALA A 142 6.12 -9.35 -9.63
C ALA A 142 6.17 -9.86 -11.08
N SER A 143 6.90 -10.97 -11.30
CA SER A 143 6.89 -11.60 -12.61
C SER A 143 5.47 -12.07 -12.94
N ALA A 144 5.19 -12.21 -14.23
CA ALA A 144 3.88 -12.68 -14.67
C ALA A 144 3.52 -14.03 -14.03
N LYS A 145 4.49 -14.91 -13.88
CA LYS A 145 4.27 -16.22 -13.27
C LYS A 145 3.91 -16.09 -11.80
N ARG A 146 4.64 -15.28 -11.04
CA ARG A 146 4.36 -15.08 -9.62
C ARG A 146 3.03 -14.40 -9.40
N ALA A 147 2.72 -13.40 -10.23
CA ALA A 147 1.44 -12.71 -10.17
C ALA A 147 0.28 -13.68 -10.43
N ALA A 148 0.40 -14.51 -11.47
CA ALA A 148 -0.64 -15.47 -11.81
C ALA A 148 -0.83 -16.51 -10.71
N THR A 149 0.26 -17.00 -10.12
CA THR A 149 0.19 -17.97 -9.03
C THR A 149 -0.53 -17.37 -7.82
N TRP A 150 -0.18 -16.14 -7.47
CA TRP A 150 -0.81 -15.48 -6.33
C TRP A 150 -2.31 -15.23 -6.58
N LEU A 151 -2.65 -14.73 -7.78
CA LEU A 151 -4.04 -14.46 -8.12
C LEU A 151 -4.90 -15.72 -8.10
N SER A 152 -4.36 -16.85 -8.58
CA SER A 152 -5.12 -18.11 -8.61
C SER A 152 -5.32 -18.69 -7.20
N ALA A 153 -4.51 -18.29 -6.24
CA ALA A 153 -4.64 -18.74 -4.86
C ALA A 153 -5.60 -17.88 -4.05
N GLN A 154 -6.06 -16.75 -4.60
CA GLN A 154 -6.99 -15.90 -3.89
C GLN A 154 -8.40 -16.48 -3.94
N PRO A 155 -9.21 -16.28 -2.87
CA PRO A 155 -10.59 -16.75 -2.90
C PRO A 155 -11.39 -16.02 -3.98
N PRO A 156 -12.35 -16.70 -4.60
CA PRO A 156 -13.21 -16.04 -5.58
C PRO A 156 -13.97 -14.92 -4.89
N GLY A 157 -13.93 -13.77 -5.52
CA GLY A 157 -14.48 -12.55 -4.94
C GLY A 157 -15.84 -12.21 -5.33
#